data_2c338fa367f1371eb9a49362c44e754a
#
_entry.id   2c338fa367f1371eb9a49362c44e754a
#
_cell.length_a   1.000
_cell.length_b   1.000
_cell.length_c   1.000
_cell.angle_alpha   90.00
_cell.angle_beta   90.00
_cell.angle_gamma   90.00
#
_symmetry.space_group_name_H-M   'P 1'
#
loop_
_entity.id
_entity.type
_entity.pdbx_description
1 polymer ?
#
loop_
_entity_poly.entity_id
_entity_poly.type
_entity_poly.pdbx_seq_one_letter_code
_entity_poly.pdbx_strand_id
1 'polypeptide(L)'
;MRNKILGCLFFSLFLINCAGTDNAFNKQESVLKKLSLEKFGTSFRLIYNSDKSYSIVVKQEKSTAKNPNPLLRFFAYDIERDKIIFEESFSGGKIKWKNNRQFEVTITPEMISTEARNKLYGYIYDVGLGTKTDLNSQSTKQN
;
A
#
# COMPACT_ATOMS: atom_id res chain seq x y z
N MET A 1 65.50 -11.91 34.14
CA MET A 1 64.35 -12.81 34.04
C MET A 1 63.19 -12.00 33.53
N ARG A 2 62.75 -12.24 32.27
CA ARG A 2 61.76 -11.39 31.57
C ARG A 2 60.46 -12.22 31.40
N ASN A 3 59.43 -11.87 32.18
CA ASN A 3 58.12 -12.45 32.05
C ASN A 3 57.37 -11.79 30.87
N LYS A 4 57.08 -12.54 29.83
CA LYS A 4 56.19 -12.15 28.75
C LYS A 4 54.75 -12.52 29.14
N ILE A 5 53.89 -11.51 29.33
CA ILE A 5 52.47 -11.69 29.48
C ILE A 5 51.85 -11.76 28.09
N LEU A 6 51.30 -12.93 27.77
CA LEU A 6 50.61 -13.21 26.53
C LEU A 6 49.15 -12.74 26.65
N GLY A 7 48.81 -11.62 26.03
CA GLY A 7 47.45 -11.10 25.99
C GLY A 7 46.58 -11.86 25.03
N CYS A 8 45.61 -12.65 25.52
CA CYS A 8 44.55 -13.23 24.71
C CYS A 8 43.54 -12.17 24.27
N LEU A 9 43.57 -11.79 23.01
CA LEU A 9 42.53 -10.98 22.37
C LEU A 9 41.30 -11.88 22.10
N PHE A 10 40.27 -11.73 22.91
CA PHE A 10 38.97 -12.35 22.67
C PHE A 10 38.25 -11.52 21.58
N PHE A 11 38.30 -12.01 20.35
CA PHE A 11 37.51 -11.47 19.23
C PHE A 11 36.11 -12.08 19.30
N SER A 12 35.19 -11.40 20.00
CA SER A 12 33.77 -11.79 20.00
C SER A 12 33.16 -11.52 18.63
N LEU A 13 33.01 -12.59 17.83
CA LEU A 13 32.17 -12.55 16.64
C LEU A 13 30.71 -12.42 17.06
N PHE A 14 30.16 -11.22 16.97
CA PHE A 14 28.72 -11.01 16.97
C PHE A 14 28.16 -11.49 15.63
N LEU A 15 27.74 -12.76 15.58
CA LEU A 15 26.88 -13.23 14.52
C LEU A 15 25.48 -12.65 14.73
N ILE A 16 25.20 -11.53 14.06
CA ILE A 16 23.86 -10.97 13.98
C ILE A 16 23.05 -11.93 13.12
N ASN A 17 22.24 -12.76 13.78
CA ASN A 17 21.26 -13.62 13.14
C ASN A 17 20.18 -12.74 12.47
N CYS A 18 20.30 -12.50 11.17
CA CYS A 18 19.35 -11.78 10.34
C CYS A 18 18.15 -12.66 9.90
N ALA A 19 17.89 -13.79 10.55
CA ALA A 19 16.85 -14.76 10.17
C ALA A 19 15.44 -14.44 10.72
N GLY A 20 15.27 -13.36 11.50
CA GLY A 20 14.00 -13.07 12.17
C GLY A 20 12.96 -12.31 11.34
N THR A 21 13.38 -11.52 10.36
CA THR A 21 12.51 -10.60 9.62
C THR A 21 11.63 -11.29 8.57
N ASP A 22 12.15 -12.30 7.89
CA ASP A 22 11.42 -13.01 6.83
C ASP A 22 10.24 -13.83 7.39
N ASN A 23 10.41 -14.42 8.56
CA ASN A 23 9.35 -15.22 9.20
C ASN A 23 8.19 -14.35 9.70
N ALA A 24 8.46 -13.17 10.22
CA ALA A 24 7.43 -12.23 10.67
C ALA A 24 6.60 -11.71 9.50
N PHE A 25 7.25 -11.28 8.40
CA PHE A 25 6.56 -10.81 7.20
C PHE A 25 5.68 -11.89 6.58
N ASN A 26 6.17 -13.12 6.45
CA ASN A 26 5.43 -14.26 5.90
C ASN A 26 4.16 -14.56 6.72
N LYS A 27 4.24 -14.46 8.05
CA LYS A 27 3.08 -14.63 8.95
C LYS A 27 2.03 -13.54 8.71
N GLN A 28 2.44 -12.29 8.66
CA GLN A 28 1.54 -11.14 8.43
C GLN A 28 0.93 -11.17 7.02
N GLU A 29 1.70 -11.55 6.01
CA GLU A 29 1.17 -11.77 4.66
C GLU A 29 0.09 -12.86 4.61
N SER A 30 0.27 -13.94 5.37
CA SER A 30 -0.74 -15.01 5.50
C SER A 30 -2.04 -14.49 6.13
N VAL A 31 -1.96 -13.68 7.18
CA VAL A 31 -3.13 -13.03 7.81
C VAL A 31 -3.83 -12.10 6.84
N LEU A 32 -3.08 -11.25 6.13
CA LEU A 32 -3.62 -10.35 5.13
C LEU A 32 -4.33 -11.10 4.00
N LYS A 33 -3.74 -12.20 3.50
CA LYS A 33 -4.37 -13.05 2.47
C LYS A 33 -5.66 -13.68 2.96
N LYS A 34 -5.71 -14.17 4.20
CA LYS A 34 -6.93 -14.72 4.80
C LYS A 34 -8.03 -13.67 4.90
N LEU A 35 -7.72 -12.50 5.44
CA LEU A 35 -8.64 -11.36 5.53
C LEU A 35 -9.16 -10.94 4.14
N SER A 36 -8.28 -10.91 3.14
CA SER A 36 -8.63 -10.56 1.76
C SER A 36 -9.58 -11.57 1.13
N LEU A 37 -9.37 -12.87 1.39
CA LEU A 37 -10.27 -13.94 0.96
C LEU A 37 -11.64 -13.83 1.61
N GLU A 38 -11.71 -13.52 2.90
CA GLU A 38 -12.96 -13.31 3.63
C GLU A 38 -13.75 -12.12 3.08
N LYS A 39 -13.08 -10.99 2.80
CA LYS A 39 -13.74 -9.77 2.31
C LYS A 39 -14.09 -9.80 0.82
N PHE A 40 -13.22 -10.36 -0.01
CA PHE A 40 -13.28 -10.22 -1.47
C PHE A 40 -13.44 -11.54 -2.24
N GLY A 41 -13.33 -12.69 -1.57
CA GLY A 41 -13.26 -13.99 -2.23
C GLY A 41 -11.94 -14.17 -2.98
N THR A 42 -11.91 -15.00 -4.01
CA THR A 42 -10.65 -15.42 -4.67
C THR A 42 -10.03 -14.42 -5.63
N SER A 43 -10.80 -13.40 -6.08
CA SER A 43 -10.36 -12.46 -7.12
C SER A 43 -9.96 -11.12 -6.52
N PHE A 44 -8.74 -11.00 -6.01
CA PHE A 44 -8.15 -9.75 -5.55
C PHE A 44 -6.67 -9.66 -5.91
N ARG A 45 -6.09 -8.47 -5.81
CA ARG A 45 -4.66 -8.22 -5.98
C ARG A 45 -4.12 -7.54 -4.72
N LEU A 46 -2.90 -7.90 -4.33
CA LEU A 46 -2.12 -7.23 -3.30
C LEU A 46 -1.12 -6.29 -3.99
N ILE A 47 -1.07 -5.04 -3.56
CA ILE A 47 -0.16 -4.03 -4.08
C ILE A 47 0.58 -3.44 -2.89
N TYR A 48 1.80 -3.91 -2.66
CA TYR A 48 2.65 -3.41 -1.57
C TYR A 48 3.29 -2.07 -1.96
N ASN A 49 3.51 -1.20 -0.97
CA ASN A 49 4.43 -0.08 -1.11
C ASN A 49 5.88 -0.59 -1.17
N SER A 50 6.86 0.30 -1.43
CA SER A 50 8.23 -0.13 -1.73
C SER A 50 8.93 -0.82 -0.56
N ASP A 51 8.64 -0.42 0.69
CA ASP A 51 9.23 -1.02 1.91
C ASP A 51 8.38 -2.12 2.54
N LYS A 52 7.23 -2.46 1.90
CA LYS A 52 6.29 -3.48 2.35
C LYS A 52 5.67 -3.22 3.74
N SER A 53 5.70 -1.99 4.23
CA SER A 53 5.04 -1.60 5.49
C SER A 53 3.52 -1.51 5.35
N TYR A 54 3.03 -1.26 4.13
CA TYR A 54 1.60 -1.18 3.80
C TYR A 54 1.27 -1.98 2.56
N SER A 55 0.03 -2.44 2.49
CA SER A 55 -0.54 -3.06 1.28
C SER A 55 -1.89 -2.46 0.94
N ILE A 56 -2.18 -2.30 -0.34
CA ILE A 56 -3.51 -2.06 -0.86
C ILE A 56 -4.02 -3.38 -1.40
N VAL A 57 -5.17 -3.82 -0.90
CA VAL A 57 -5.89 -4.98 -1.43
C VAL A 57 -7.00 -4.48 -2.31
N VAL A 58 -7.01 -4.89 -3.58
CA VAL A 58 -7.94 -4.40 -4.59
C VAL A 58 -8.72 -5.54 -5.19
N LYS A 59 -10.04 -5.41 -5.19
CA LYS A 59 -10.94 -6.20 -6.01
C LYS A 59 -11.59 -5.30 -7.06
N GLN A 60 -11.41 -5.66 -8.32
CA GLN A 60 -12.02 -4.95 -9.44
C GLN A 60 -12.84 -5.94 -10.26
N GLU A 61 -14.07 -5.59 -10.56
CA GLU A 61 -14.91 -6.34 -11.47
C GLU A 61 -14.36 -6.23 -12.91
N LYS A 62 -14.71 -7.19 -13.75
CA LYS A 62 -14.29 -7.14 -15.14
C LYS A 62 -15.06 -6.04 -15.90
N SER A 63 -14.36 -5.22 -16.64
CA SER A 63 -14.98 -4.30 -17.59
C SER A 63 -15.66 -5.10 -18.72
N THR A 64 -16.85 -4.67 -19.08
CA THR A 64 -17.63 -5.24 -20.19
C THR A 64 -18.22 -4.11 -21.03
N ALA A 65 -18.69 -4.41 -22.24
CA ALA A 65 -19.37 -3.41 -23.09
C ALA A 65 -20.61 -2.78 -22.40
N LYS A 66 -21.28 -3.54 -21.50
CA LYS A 66 -22.44 -3.06 -20.73
C LYS A 66 -22.04 -2.32 -19.45
N ASN A 67 -20.85 -2.58 -18.92
CA ASN A 67 -20.30 -1.93 -17.72
C ASN A 67 -18.85 -1.52 -17.99
N PRO A 68 -18.61 -0.39 -18.65
CA PRO A 68 -17.26 0.09 -18.96
C PRO A 68 -16.51 0.59 -17.72
N ASN A 69 -17.24 1.01 -16.68
CA ASN A 69 -16.69 1.51 -15.41
C ASN A 69 -17.00 0.54 -14.26
N PRO A 70 -16.34 -0.63 -14.22
CA PRO A 70 -16.62 -1.66 -13.23
C PRO A 70 -16.32 -1.16 -11.82
N LEU A 71 -17.06 -1.69 -10.83
CA LEU A 71 -16.86 -1.42 -9.43
C LEU A 71 -15.44 -1.85 -9.01
N LEU A 72 -14.71 -0.94 -8.38
CA LEU A 72 -13.46 -1.19 -7.69
C LEU A 72 -13.70 -1.03 -6.19
N ARG A 73 -13.38 -2.07 -5.44
CA ARG A 73 -13.37 -2.07 -3.97
C ARG A 73 -11.96 -2.27 -3.49
N PHE A 74 -11.54 -1.56 -2.47
CA PHE A 74 -10.22 -1.74 -1.91
C PHE A 74 -10.17 -1.42 -0.43
N PHE A 75 -9.13 -1.91 0.22
CA PHE A 75 -8.72 -1.44 1.53
C PHE A 75 -7.20 -1.30 1.59
N ALA A 76 -6.74 -0.35 2.39
CA ALA A 76 -5.33 -0.20 2.75
C ALA A 76 -5.10 -0.84 4.12
N TYR A 77 -4.00 -1.57 4.23
CA TYR A 77 -3.65 -2.38 5.38
C TYR A 77 -2.26 -2.03 5.90
N ASP A 78 -2.17 -1.82 7.20
CA ASP A 78 -0.92 -1.62 7.92
C ASP A 78 -0.38 -3.00 8.31
N ILE A 79 0.74 -3.39 7.72
CA ILE A 79 1.34 -4.72 7.91
C ILE A 79 1.86 -4.89 9.34
N GLU A 80 2.50 -3.86 9.89
CA GLU A 80 3.08 -3.90 11.21
C GLU A 80 2.02 -3.98 12.31
N ARG A 81 0.95 -3.17 12.17
CA ARG A 81 -0.13 -3.09 13.16
C ARG A 81 -1.25 -4.09 12.93
N ASP A 82 -1.16 -4.91 11.87
CA ASP A 82 -2.13 -5.95 11.51
C ASP A 82 -3.57 -5.42 11.45
N LYS A 83 -3.80 -4.30 10.75
CA LYS A 83 -5.12 -3.66 10.70
C LYS A 83 -5.43 -2.96 9.38
N ILE A 84 -6.72 -2.93 9.02
CA ILE A 84 -7.25 -2.06 7.97
C ILE A 84 -7.20 -0.62 8.48
N ILE A 85 -6.59 0.27 7.70
CA ILE A 85 -6.46 1.71 8.00
C ILE A 85 -7.35 2.58 7.12
N PHE A 86 -7.82 2.04 6.00
CA PHE A 86 -8.71 2.75 5.08
C PHE A 86 -9.46 1.74 4.21
N GLU A 87 -10.73 2.01 3.89
CA GLU A 87 -11.54 1.18 2.99
C GLU A 87 -12.50 2.05 2.20
N GLU A 88 -12.63 1.78 0.90
CA GLU A 88 -13.54 2.51 0.02
C GLU A 88 -13.90 1.70 -1.23
N SER A 89 -14.94 2.15 -1.94
CA SER A 89 -15.34 1.62 -3.25
C SER A 89 -15.83 2.73 -4.17
N PHE A 90 -15.57 2.60 -5.47
CA PHE A 90 -16.03 3.54 -6.49
C PHE A 90 -16.17 2.83 -7.85
N SER A 91 -16.98 3.39 -8.74
CA SER A 91 -17.14 2.90 -10.11
C SER A 91 -16.10 3.54 -11.01
N GLY A 92 -15.37 2.70 -11.74
CA GLY A 92 -14.30 3.14 -12.65
C GLY A 92 -13.11 3.79 -11.98
N GLY A 93 -11.94 3.55 -12.46
CA GLY A 93 -10.74 4.21 -11.96
C GLY A 93 -9.58 3.28 -11.64
N LYS A 94 -8.60 3.83 -10.94
CA LYS A 94 -7.33 3.16 -10.63
C LYS A 94 -6.82 3.57 -9.25
N ILE A 95 -6.03 2.69 -8.66
CA ILE A 95 -5.32 2.95 -7.42
C ILE A 95 -3.85 2.52 -7.56
N LYS A 96 -2.93 3.34 -7.06
CA LYS A 96 -1.48 3.05 -7.06
C LYS A 96 -0.79 3.74 -5.90
N TRP A 97 0.31 3.18 -5.43
CA TRP A 97 1.22 3.87 -4.54
C TRP A 97 1.93 5.02 -5.27
N LYS A 98 1.98 6.18 -4.64
CA LYS A 98 2.77 7.34 -5.06
C LYS A 98 4.15 7.33 -4.41
N ASN A 99 4.21 6.91 -3.15
CA ASN A 99 5.41 6.68 -2.36
C ASN A 99 5.09 5.71 -1.19
N ASN A 100 5.99 5.54 -0.24
CA ASN A 100 5.80 4.61 0.88
C ASN A 100 4.65 4.97 1.84
N ARG A 101 4.16 6.22 1.81
CA ARG A 101 3.13 6.72 2.74
C ARG A 101 1.88 7.23 2.05
N GLN A 102 1.89 7.34 0.73
CA GLN A 102 0.78 7.93 -0.01
C GLN A 102 0.36 7.06 -1.17
N PHE A 103 -0.93 6.88 -1.32
CA PHE A 103 -1.51 6.31 -2.53
C PHE A 103 -2.46 7.28 -3.21
N GLU A 104 -2.54 7.15 -4.52
CA GLU A 104 -3.38 7.95 -5.39
C GLU A 104 -4.55 7.10 -5.87
N VAL A 105 -5.75 7.65 -5.73
CA VAL A 105 -6.98 7.14 -6.32
C VAL A 105 -7.37 8.09 -7.45
N THR A 106 -7.47 7.56 -8.66
CA THR A 106 -8.02 8.27 -9.83
C THR A 106 -9.36 7.67 -10.17
N ILE A 107 -10.41 8.49 -10.24
CA ILE A 107 -11.78 8.07 -10.54
C ILE A 107 -12.11 8.48 -11.97
N THR A 108 -12.70 7.57 -12.73
CA THR A 108 -13.22 7.86 -14.08
C THR A 108 -14.70 8.21 -13.94
N PRO A 109 -15.11 9.46 -14.17
CA PRO A 109 -16.51 9.84 -14.08
C PRO A 109 -17.32 9.17 -15.19
N GLU A 110 -18.56 8.78 -14.88
CA GLU A 110 -19.47 8.15 -15.86
C GLU A 110 -19.92 9.10 -16.96
N MET A 111 -20.09 10.38 -16.62
CA MET A 111 -20.39 11.45 -17.58
C MET A 111 -19.39 12.58 -17.43
N ILE A 112 -18.74 12.96 -18.53
CA ILE A 112 -17.84 14.10 -18.59
C ILE A 112 -18.51 15.19 -19.41
N SER A 113 -18.88 16.30 -18.76
CA SER A 113 -19.28 17.53 -19.47
C SER A 113 -18.07 18.08 -20.24
N THR A 114 -18.33 18.85 -21.30
CA THR A 114 -17.27 19.45 -22.12
C THR A 114 -16.30 20.30 -21.28
N GLU A 115 -16.80 20.96 -20.24
CA GLU A 115 -16.05 21.80 -19.32
C GLU A 115 -15.19 20.98 -18.33
N ALA A 116 -15.55 19.74 -18.07
CA ALA A 116 -14.89 18.86 -17.10
C ALA A 116 -13.81 17.95 -17.71
N ARG A 117 -13.54 18.04 -19.01
CA ARG A 117 -12.59 17.15 -19.72
C ARG A 117 -11.16 17.18 -19.18
N ASN A 118 -10.74 18.33 -18.61
CA ASN A 118 -9.39 18.52 -18.08
C ASN A 118 -9.32 18.37 -16.55
N LYS A 119 -10.43 18.01 -15.89
CA LYS A 119 -10.48 17.87 -14.45
C LYS A 119 -10.09 16.46 -14.03
N LEU A 120 -9.10 16.35 -13.15
CA LEU A 120 -8.74 15.09 -12.52
C LEU A 120 -9.71 14.81 -11.37
N TYR A 121 -10.34 13.63 -11.41
CA TYR A 121 -11.20 13.19 -10.31
C TYR A 121 -10.43 12.18 -9.48
N GLY A 122 -10.42 12.39 -8.17
CA GLY A 122 -9.73 11.52 -7.24
C GLY A 122 -9.01 12.26 -6.15
N TYR A 123 -8.17 11.54 -5.43
CA TYR A 123 -7.46 12.06 -4.27
C TYR A 123 -6.15 11.34 -4.02
N ILE A 124 -5.30 11.94 -3.20
CA ILE A 124 -4.17 11.30 -2.55
C ILE A 124 -4.55 11.05 -1.10
N TYR A 125 -4.31 9.83 -0.62
CA TYR A 125 -4.46 9.47 0.78
C TYR A 125 -3.09 9.26 1.42
N ASP A 126 -2.85 9.93 2.55
CA ASP A 126 -1.66 9.75 3.36
C ASP A 126 -1.96 8.75 4.50
N VAL A 127 -1.33 7.58 4.47
CA VAL A 127 -1.58 6.49 5.44
C VAL A 127 -1.03 6.82 6.83
N GLY A 128 -0.04 7.71 6.91
CA GLY A 128 0.54 8.13 8.19
C GLY A 128 -0.30 9.19 8.90
N LEU A 129 -0.93 10.09 8.13
CA LEU A 129 -1.77 11.17 8.65
C LEU A 129 -3.26 10.82 8.67
N GLY A 130 -3.69 9.78 7.94
CA GLY A 130 -5.09 9.42 7.80
C GLY A 130 -5.91 10.47 7.03
N THR A 131 -5.30 11.22 6.11
CA THR A 131 -5.93 12.36 5.43
C THR A 131 -6.06 12.18 3.93
N LYS A 132 -7.17 12.67 3.37
CA LYS A 132 -7.40 12.78 1.93
C LYS A 132 -7.10 14.19 1.43
N THR A 133 -6.45 14.29 0.28
CA THR A 133 -6.20 15.56 -0.44
C THR A 133 -6.68 15.40 -1.88
N ASP A 134 -7.60 16.26 -2.32
CA ASP A 134 -8.12 16.26 -3.70
C ASP A 134 -7.01 16.50 -4.72
N LEU A 135 -7.02 15.77 -5.84
CA LEU A 135 -6.02 15.92 -6.91
C LEU A 135 -5.99 17.32 -7.51
N ASN A 136 -7.14 18.00 -7.59
CA ASN A 136 -7.20 19.35 -8.14
C ASN A 136 -6.63 20.41 -7.20
N SER A 137 -6.60 20.16 -5.89
CA SER A 137 -6.04 21.12 -4.93
C SER A 137 -4.52 21.25 -5.02
N GLN A 138 -3.85 20.28 -5.67
CA GLN A 138 -2.39 20.33 -5.88
C GLN A 138 -1.97 21.13 -7.10
N SER A 139 -2.84 21.28 -8.11
CA SER A 139 -2.52 22.05 -9.32
C SER A 139 -2.48 23.56 -9.09
N THR A 140 -3.12 24.05 -8.03
CA THR A 140 -3.20 25.49 -7.69
C THR A 140 -1.95 26.02 -6.95
N LYS A 141 -1.04 25.14 -6.50
CA LYS A 141 0.16 25.55 -5.75
C LYS A 141 1.45 25.67 -6.58
N GLN A 142 1.37 25.50 -7.90
CA GLN A 142 2.55 25.55 -8.79
C GLN A 142 2.58 26.78 -9.73
N ASN A 143 1.81 27.83 -9.44
CA ASN A 143 1.91 29.11 -10.15
C ASN A 143 2.49 30.21 -9.26
#